data_1685152cb0d3b3a022ed9d5a201eccad
#
_entry.id   1685152cb0d3b3a022ed9d5a201eccad
#
_cell.length_a   1.000
_cell.length_b   1.000
_cell.length_c   1.000
_cell.angle_alpha   90.00
_cell.angle_beta   90.00
_cell.angle_gamma   90.00
#
_symmetry.space_group_name_H-M   'P 1'
#
loop_
_entity.id
_entity.type
_entity.pdbx_description
1 polymer ?
#
loop_
_entity_poly.entity_id
_entity_poly.type
_entity_poly.pdbx_seq_one_letter_code
_entity_poly.pdbx_strand_id
1 'polypeptide(L)'
;MSQGPWGKSREHIAGLAITPVRLRGAFQGPFAALVDSSLALLEDEGRPAHDPGDIAAQRQRLFHRLQQGERAVLLGTGPSFAGHAQWTETGPALRLRELRIAPDRRREGLGAEVLSWLLETYPGMPVHVQVLTTNLAGRAFWEAQRRLHPQLFLEAVESAPPLG
;
A
#
# COMPACT_ATOMS: atom_id res chain seq x y z
N MET A 1 8.36 -25.08 8.34
CA MET A 1 7.92 -23.67 8.42
C MET A 1 7.34 -23.25 7.09
N SER A 2 6.12 -22.77 7.11
CA SER A 2 5.53 -22.23 5.91
C SER A 2 6.26 -20.91 5.57
N GLN A 3 6.72 -20.82 4.34
CA GLN A 3 7.22 -19.55 3.83
C GLN A 3 6.03 -18.76 3.30
N GLY A 4 5.96 -17.49 3.63
CA GLY A 4 4.98 -16.62 3.02
C GLY A 4 5.19 -16.51 1.51
N PRO A 5 4.26 -15.88 0.77
CA PRO A 5 4.34 -15.76 -0.68
C PRO A 5 5.58 -15.01 -1.17
N TRP A 6 6.32 -14.38 -0.28
CA TRP A 6 7.56 -13.65 -0.56
C TRP A 6 8.76 -14.29 0.12
N GLY A 7 8.76 -15.62 0.29
CA GLY A 7 9.88 -16.36 0.86
C GLY A 7 9.96 -16.21 2.38
N LYS A 8 11.09 -15.73 2.89
CA LYS A 8 11.37 -15.65 4.32
C LYS A 8 10.81 -14.42 5.02
N SER A 9 9.92 -13.67 4.38
CA SER A 9 9.34 -12.47 4.97
C SER A 9 8.49 -12.76 6.19
N ARG A 10 8.42 -11.81 7.11
CA ARG A 10 7.54 -11.90 8.27
C ARG A 10 6.07 -12.00 7.81
N GLU A 11 5.28 -12.76 8.53
CA GLU A 11 3.85 -12.91 8.27
C GLU A 11 3.01 -11.95 9.13
N HIS A 12 3.65 -11.24 10.05
CA HIS A 12 3.00 -10.29 10.96
C HIS A 12 3.81 -9.02 11.11
N ILE A 13 3.12 -7.90 11.30
CA ILE A 13 3.69 -6.59 11.62
C ILE A 13 2.96 -6.09 12.85
N ALA A 14 3.70 -5.80 13.94
CA ALA A 14 3.12 -5.29 15.19
C ALA A 14 1.92 -6.13 15.67
N GLY A 15 1.98 -7.45 15.53
CA GLY A 15 0.90 -8.35 15.90
C GLY A 15 -0.23 -8.47 14.89
N LEU A 16 -0.21 -7.69 13.83
CA LEU A 16 -1.21 -7.73 12.77
C LEU A 16 -0.80 -8.71 11.68
N ALA A 17 -1.71 -9.58 11.26
CA ALA A 17 -1.44 -10.49 10.14
C ALA A 17 -1.26 -9.71 8.85
N ILE A 18 -0.27 -10.14 8.05
CA ILE A 18 -0.05 -9.62 6.70
C ILE A 18 -0.77 -10.58 5.76
N THR A 19 -1.86 -10.13 5.16
CA THR A 19 -2.68 -10.97 4.28
C THR A 19 -2.45 -10.58 2.83
N PRO A 20 -1.84 -11.45 2.01
CA PRO A 20 -1.69 -11.15 0.58
C PRO A 20 -3.05 -11.10 -0.11
N VAL A 21 -3.21 -10.15 -1.00
CA VAL A 21 -4.41 -10.05 -1.83
C VAL A 21 -4.16 -10.81 -3.13
N ARG A 22 -4.95 -11.84 -3.36
CA ARG A 22 -4.84 -12.70 -4.53
C ARG A 22 -6.14 -12.70 -5.31
N LEU A 23 -6.05 -12.87 -6.62
CA LEU A 23 -7.22 -12.90 -7.49
C LEU A 23 -7.90 -14.28 -7.52
N ARG A 24 -7.22 -15.34 -7.06
CA ARG A 24 -7.77 -16.70 -7.06
C ARG A 24 -8.90 -16.83 -6.02
N GLY A 25 -10.06 -17.25 -6.51
CA GLY A 25 -11.19 -17.66 -5.70
C GLY A 25 -11.96 -16.52 -5.08
N ALA A 26 -11.64 -15.29 -5.38
CA ALA A 26 -12.39 -14.31 -4.67
C ALA A 26 -12.20 -12.87 -5.06
N PHE A 27 -13.17 -12.40 -5.62
CA PHE A 27 -13.60 -11.04 -5.48
C PHE A 27 -14.15 -10.74 -4.08
N GLN A 28 -13.98 -11.66 -3.12
CA GLN A 28 -14.55 -11.59 -1.80
C GLN A 28 -13.44 -11.43 -0.78
N GLY A 29 -13.74 -10.91 0.39
CA GLY A 29 -12.82 -10.79 1.49
C GLY A 29 -11.64 -9.86 1.19
N PRO A 30 -10.42 -10.38 1.03
CA PRO A 30 -9.23 -9.52 0.89
C PRO A 30 -9.27 -8.50 -0.24
N PHE A 31 -9.80 -8.89 -1.40
CA PHE A 31 -9.90 -7.95 -2.53
C PHE A 31 -10.91 -6.85 -2.25
N ALA A 32 -12.07 -7.18 -1.67
CA ALA A 32 -13.08 -6.18 -1.31
C ALA A 32 -12.52 -5.20 -0.26
N ALA A 33 -11.80 -5.71 0.73
CA ALA A 33 -11.15 -4.87 1.74
C ALA A 33 -10.10 -3.95 1.13
N LEU A 34 -9.33 -4.44 0.15
CA LEU A 34 -8.37 -3.62 -0.59
C LEU A 34 -9.07 -2.49 -1.35
N VAL A 35 -10.18 -2.78 -2.03
CA VAL A 35 -10.96 -1.77 -2.76
C VAL A 35 -11.43 -0.68 -1.80
N ASP A 36 -12.02 -1.07 -0.67
CA ASP A 36 -12.52 -0.12 0.32
C ASP A 36 -11.39 0.75 0.89
N SER A 37 -10.25 0.14 1.21
CA SER A 37 -9.09 0.86 1.74
C SER A 37 -8.49 1.82 0.71
N SER A 38 -8.43 1.41 -0.55
CA SER A 38 -7.93 2.24 -1.64
C SER A 38 -8.84 3.43 -1.92
N LEU A 39 -10.15 3.24 -1.86
CA LEU A 39 -11.13 4.34 -1.96
C LEU A 39 -10.97 5.32 -0.79
N ALA A 40 -10.77 4.82 0.41
CA ALA A 40 -10.54 5.66 1.58
C ALA A 40 -9.23 6.47 1.45
N LEU A 41 -8.21 5.91 0.83
CA LEU A 41 -6.97 6.63 0.55
C LEU A 41 -7.23 7.80 -0.42
N LEU A 42 -8.06 7.61 -1.44
CA LEU A 42 -8.43 8.68 -2.35
C LEU A 42 -9.14 9.81 -1.60
N GLU A 43 -10.01 9.49 -0.66
CA GLU A 43 -10.66 10.50 0.19
C GLU A 43 -9.63 11.24 1.05
N ASP A 44 -8.68 10.51 1.66
CA ASP A 44 -7.62 11.12 2.47
C ASP A 44 -6.79 12.10 1.64
N GLU A 45 -6.64 11.84 0.34
CA GLU A 45 -5.90 12.68 -0.59
C GLU A 45 -6.76 13.78 -1.24
N GLY A 46 -8.02 13.93 -0.80
CA GLY A 46 -8.95 14.92 -1.36
C GLY A 46 -9.50 14.54 -2.73
N ARG A 47 -9.54 13.26 -3.06
CA ARG A 47 -10.03 12.73 -4.34
C ARG A 47 -11.17 11.75 -4.11
N PRO A 48 -12.29 12.20 -3.59
CA PRO A 48 -13.36 11.27 -3.20
C PRO A 48 -13.99 10.59 -4.42
N ALA A 49 -14.29 9.29 -4.25
CA ALA A 49 -15.08 8.51 -5.19
C ALA A 49 -16.46 8.33 -4.57
N HIS A 50 -17.42 9.11 -5.04
CA HIS A 50 -18.72 9.21 -4.36
C HIS A 50 -19.83 8.41 -5.02
N ASP A 51 -19.72 8.08 -6.30
CA ASP A 51 -20.78 7.38 -6.99
C ASP A 51 -20.41 5.92 -7.30
N PRO A 52 -21.42 5.06 -7.56
CA PRO A 52 -21.15 3.66 -7.87
C PRO A 52 -20.27 3.45 -9.11
N GLY A 53 -20.28 4.39 -10.06
CA GLY A 53 -19.43 4.33 -11.24
C GLY A 53 -17.97 4.48 -10.90
N ASP A 54 -17.64 5.40 -10.00
CA ASP A 54 -16.26 5.61 -9.51
C ASP A 54 -15.77 4.38 -8.75
N ILE A 55 -16.63 3.79 -7.93
CA ILE A 55 -16.31 2.58 -7.16
C ILE A 55 -16.03 1.42 -8.10
N ALA A 56 -16.88 1.22 -9.08
CA ALA A 56 -16.71 0.15 -10.08
C ALA A 56 -15.42 0.35 -10.88
N ALA A 57 -15.12 1.58 -11.27
CA ALA A 57 -13.91 1.89 -12.02
C ALA A 57 -12.65 1.63 -11.18
N GLN A 58 -12.66 1.97 -9.90
CA GLN A 58 -11.52 1.71 -9.00
C GLN A 58 -11.32 0.21 -8.80
N ARG A 59 -12.41 -0.54 -8.64
CA ARG A 59 -12.35 -1.99 -8.53
C ARG A 59 -11.69 -2.61 -9.78
N GLN A 60 -12.10 -2.18 -10.96
CA GLN A 60 -11.54 -2.67 -12.21
C GLN A 60 -10.04 -2.33 -12.36
N ARG A 61 -9.65 -1.13 -11.97
CA ARG A 61 -8.24 -0.72 -12.01
C ARG A 61 -7.38 -1.59 -11.10
N LEU A 62 -7.82 -1.81 -9.87
CA LEU A 62 -7.10 -2.66 -8.93
C LEU A 62 -7.01 -4.09 -9.42
N PHE A 63 -8.11 -4.63 -9.93
CA PHE A 63 -8.12 -5.97 -10.51
C PHE A 63 -7.13 -6.09 -11.65
N HIS A 64 -7.15 -5.13 -12.57
CA HIS A 64 -6.25 -5.12 -13.72
C HIS A 64 -4.78 -5.03 -13.28
N ARG A 65 -4.46 -4.16 -12.32
CA ARG A 65 -3.09 -4.01 -11.81
C ARG A 65 -2.59 -5.31 -11.18
N LEU A 66 -3.43 -5.97 -10.39
CA LEU A 66 -3.06 -7.25 -9.77
C LEU A 66 -2.86 -8.34 -10.83
N GLN A 67 -3.67 -8.34 -11.90
CA GLN A 67 -3.46 -9.24 -13.03
C GLN A 67 -2.12 -8.98 -13.74
N GLN A 68 -1.68 -7.72 -13.75
CA GLN A 68 -0.41 -7.33 -14.37
C GLN A 68 0.80 -7.57 -13.46
N GLY A 69 0.62 -8.19 -12.30
CA GLY A 69 1.70 -8.54 -11.40
C GLY A 69 1.93 -7.58 -10.24
N GLU A 70 1.09 -6.54 -10.10
CA GLU A 70 1.17 -5.69 -8.92
C GLU A 70 0.82 -6.51 -7.69
N ARG A 71 1.46 -6.18 -6.57
CA ARG A 71 1.27 -6.91 -5.31
C ARG A 71 0.58 -6.04 -4.29
N ALA A 72 -0.22 -6.64 -3.43
CA ALA A 72 -0.91 -5.94 -2.36
C ALA A 72 -1.04 -6.81 -1.13
N VAL A 73 -0.98 -6.19 0.04
CA VAL A 73 -1.24 -6.84 1.32
C VAL A 73 -2.20 -6.01 2.15
N LEU A 74 -3.00 -6.71 2.94
CA LEU A 74 -3.80 -6.10 4.00
C LEU A 74 -3.07 -6.26 5.33
N LEU A 75 -3.22 -5.29 6.20
CA LEU A 75 -2.67 -5.29 7.56
C LEU A 75 -3.82 -5.53 8.53
N GLY A 76 -3.85 -6.73 9.12
CA GLY A 76 -4.97 -7.18 9.94
C GLY A 76 -6.20 -7.50 9.12
N THR A 77 -7.19 -8.07 9.76
CA THR A 77 -8.46 -8.46 9.14
C THR A 77 -9.63 -8.14 10.07
N GLY A 78 -10.83 -7.92 9.50
CA GLY A 78 -12.02 -7.63 10.30
C GLY A 78 -11.80 -6.46 11.26
N PRO A 79 -12.11 -6.64 12.57
CA PRO A 79 -11.93 -5.56 13.54
C PRO A 79 -10.49 -5.10 13.73
N SER A 80 -9.52 -5.95 13.37
CA SER A 80 -8.09 -5.63 13.49
C SER A 80 -7.53 -4.93 12.25
N PHE A 81 -8.34 -4.72 11.22
CA PHE A 81 -7.88 -4.10 9.98
C PHE A 81 -7.27 -2.73 10.25
N ALA A 82 -6.05 -2.52 9.75
CA ALA A 82 -5.28 -1.31 10.01
C ALA A 82 -4.85 -0.57 8.74
N GLY A 83 -4.96 -1.18 7.56
CA GLY A 83 -4.57 -0.54 6.32
C GLY A 83 -4.10 -1.53 5.25
N HIS A 84 -3.43 -0.99 4.24
CA HIS A 84 -2.91 -1.81 3.14
C HIS A 84 -1.63 -1.22 2.56
N ALA A 85 -0.90 -2.04 1.83
CA ALA A 85 0.22 -1.60 1.00
C ALA A 85 0.09 -2.24 -0.38
N GLN A 86 0.50 -1.51 -1.40
CA GLN A 86 0.42 -1.95 -2.80
C GLN A 86 1.66 -1.46 -3.54
N TRP A 87 2.33 -2.38 -4.24
CA TRP A 87 3.58 -2.06 -4.93
C TRP A 87 3.73 -2.90 -6.19
N THR A 88 4.65 -2.47 -7.06
CA THR A 88 5.02 -3.24 -8.24
C THR A 88 6.54 -3.33 -8.34
N GLU A 89 7.03 -4.44 -8.84
CA GLU A 89 8.45 -4.61 -9.15
C GLU A 89 8.70 -4.08 -10.56
N THR A 90 9.61 -3.11 -10.68
CA THR A 90 9.94 -2.49 -11.97
C THR A 90 11.41 -2.75 -12.31
N GLY A 91 11.71 -4.00 -12.70
CA GLY A 91 13.09 -4.43 -12.92
C GLY A 91 13.86 -4.49 -11.61
N PRO A 92 14.96 -3.73 -11.44
CA PRO A 92 15.77 -3.77 -10.22
C PRO A 92 15.21 -2.93 -9.06
N ALA A 93 14.04 -2.30 -9.22
CA ALA A 93 13.48 -1.38 -8.24
C ALA A 93 12.05 -1.76 -7.89
N LEU A 94 11.57 -1.24 -6.76
CA LEU A 94 10.16 -1.28 -6.39
C LEU A 94 9.53 0.09 -6.59
N ARG A 95 8.30 0.11 -7.00
CA ARG A 95 7.45 1.30 -6.96
C ARG A 95 6.36 1.06 -5.93
N LEU A 96 6.44 1.73 -4.80
CA LEU A 96 5.40 1.69 -3.78
C LEU A 96 4.28 2.63 -4.22
N ARG A 97 3.16 2.03 -4.61
CA ARG A 97 2.04 2.78 -5.18
C ARG A 97 1.12 3.33 -4.11
N GLU A 98 0.79 2.51 -3.12
CA GLU A 98 -0.10 2.89 -2.02
C GLU A 98 0.40 2.34 -0.70
N LEU A 99 0.35 3.15 0.32
CA LEU A 99 0.53 2.75 1.70
C LEU A 99 -0.46 3.57 2.53
N ARG A 100 -1.44 2.89 3.11
CA ARG A 100 -2.46 3.53 3.92
C ARG A 100 -2.55 2.86 5.27
N ILE A 101 -2.55 3.68 6.31
CA ILE A 101 -2.87 3.25 7.68
C ILE A 101 -4.22 3.88 8.03
N ALA A 102 -5.16 3.08 8.50
CA ALA A 102 -6.49 3.56 8.88
C ALA A 102 -6.37 4.65 9.96
N PRO A 103 -7.22 5.71 9.92
CA PRO A 103 -7.06 6.85 10.82
C PRO A 103 -7.02 6.50 12.30
N ASP A 104 -7.81 5.53 12.75
CA ASP A 104 -7.85 5.08 14.14
C ASP A 104 -6.62 4.26 14.56
N ARG A 105 -5.77 3.90 13.61
CA ARG A 105 -4.53 3.15 13.87
C ARG A 105 -3.28 3.96 13.57
N ARG A 106 -3.41 5.24 13.30
CA ARG A 106 -2.29 6.15 13.10
C ARG A 106 -1.62 6.48 14.42
N ARG A 107 -0.38 6.98 14.38
CA ARG A 107 0.47 7.32 15.53
C ARG A 107 0.95 6.12 16.34
N GLU A 108 0.78 4.90 15.80
CA GLU A 108 1.31 3.68 16.41
C GLU A 108 2.60 3.22 15.73
N GLY A 109 3.10 3.98 14.75
CA GLY A 109 4.31 3.63 14.01
C GLY A 109 4.11 2.53 12.96
N LEU A 110 2.87 2.21 12.61
CA LEU A 110 2.57 1.12 11.67
C LEU A 110 3.11 1.38 10.26
N GLY A 111 3.04 2.63 9.78
CA GLY A 111 3.57 2.97 8.46
C GLY A 111 5.06 2.68 8.35
N ALA A 112 5.83 3.04 9.37
CA ALA A 112 7.26 2.77 9.43
C ALA A 112 7.53 1.26 9.50
N GLU A 113 6.72 0.51 10.25
CA GLU A 113 6.83 -0.95 10.35
C GLU A 113 6.57 -1.64 9.02
N VAL A 114 5.55 -1.18 8.27
CA VAL A 114 5.25 -1.71 6.95
C VAL A 114 6.39 -1.46 5.98
N LEU A 115 6.94 -0.25 6.00
CA LEU A 115 8.08 0.08 5.16
C LEU A 115 9.29 -0.80 5.51
N SER A 116 9.59 -0.99 6.79
CA SER A 116 10.65 -1.88 7.23
C SER A 116 10.43 -3.31 6.73
N TRP A 117 9.21 -3.80 6.84
CA TRP A 117 8.84 -5.12 6.32
C TRP A 117 9.10 -5.22 4.82
N LEU A 118 8.71 -4.20 4.06
CA LEU A 118 8.90 -4.18 2.61
C LEU A 118 10.40 -4.20 2.25
N LEU A 119 11.19 -3.40 2.94
CA LEU A 119 12.64 -3.32 2.72
C LEU A 119 13.35 -4.63 3.10
N GLU A 120 12.88 -5.31 4.14
CA GLU A 120 13.37 -6.65 4.52
C GLU A 120 13.01 -7.71 3.48
N THR A 121 11.82 -7.58 2.90
CA THR A 121 11.32 -8.51 1.88
C THR A 121 12.12 -8.38 0.58
N TYR A 122 12.56 -7.18 0.25
CA TYR A 122 13.33 -6.88 -0.96
C TYR A 122 14.66 -6.19 -0.61
N PRO A 123 15.58 -6.92 0.01
CA PRO A 123 16.83 -6.33 0.50
C PRO A 123 17.65 -5.71 -0.62
N GLY A 124 18.10 -4.49 -0.41
CA GLY A 124 18.97 -3.77 -1.35
C GLY A 124 18.29 -3.18 -2.57
N MET A 125 16.99 -3.39 -2.74
CA MET A 125 16.27 -2.81 -3.87
C MET A 125 15.91 -1.34 -3.61
N PRO A 126 16.14 -0.44 -4.57
CA PRO A 126 15.61 0.92 -4.48
C PRO A 126 14.07 0.90 -4.43
N VAL A 127 13.50 1.76 -3.61
CA VAL A 127 12.05 1.92 -3.50
C VAL A 127 11.68 3.34 -3.89
N HIS A 128 10.85 3.48 -4.91
CA HIS A 128 10.39 4.77 -5.41
C HIS A 128 8.96 5.05 -4.93
N VAL A 129 8.76 6.25 -4.39
CA VAL A 129 7.45 6.70 -3.88
C VAL A 129 7.14 8.08 -4.44
N GLN A 130 5.92 8.27 -4.92
CA GLN A 130 5.41 9.59 -5.30
C GLN A 130 4.54 10.12 -4.17
N VAL A 131 4.75 11.38 -3.79
CA VAL A 131 4.00 12.05 -2.72
C VAL A 131 3.43 13.35 -3.26
N LEU A 132 2.13 13.56 -3.07
CA LEU A 132 1.51 14.83 -3.44
C LEU A 132 2.08 15.96 -2.59
N THR A 133 2.42 17.09 -3.25
CA THR A 133 2.95 18.26 -2.55
C THR A 133 1.97 18.82 -1.53
N THR A 134 0.67 18.59 -1.75
CA THR A 134 -0.40 19.02 -0.84
C THR A 134 -0.60 18.09 0.36
N ASN A 135 -0.06 16.87 0.31
CA ASN A 135 -0.16 15.91 1.41
C ASN A 135 0.97 16.17 2.43
N LEU A 136 0.78 17.16 3.28
CA LEU A 136 1.81 17.59 4.23
C LEU A 136 2.20 16.49 5.22
N ALA A 137 1.22 15.76 5.76
CA ALA A 137 1.48 14.66 6.69
C ALA A 137 2.26 13.53 6.02
N GLY A 138 1.88 13.18 4.79
CA GLY A 138 2.59 12.18 4.00
C GLY A 138 4.01 12.59 3.69
N ARG A 139 4.21 13.85 3.31
CA ARG A 139 5.56 14.39 3.06
C ARG A 139 6.44 14.29 4.29
N ALA A 140 5.92 14.70 5.44
CA ALA A 140 6.68 14.64 6.69
C ALA A 140 7.08 13.19 7.02
N PHE A 141 6.15 12.25 6.88
CA PHE A 141 6.42 10.83 7.09
C PHE A 141 7.52 10.32 6.16
N TRP A 142 7.38 10.54 4.85
CA TRP A 142 8.33 10.02 3.87
C TRP A 142 9.70 10.68 3.99
N GLU A 143 9.77 11.98 4.29
CA GLU A 143 11.04 12.68 4.54
C GLU A 143 11.78 12.06 5.72
N ALA A 144 11.07 11.75 6.81
CA ALA A 144 11.66 11.09 7.96
C ALA A 144 12.16 9.69 7.60
N GLN A 145 11.39 8.92 6.84
CA GLN A 145 11.79 7.57 6.44
C GLN A 145 12.99 7.59 5.49
N ARG A 146 13.07 8.58 4.61
CA ARG A 146 14.20 8.71 3.68
C ARG A 146 15.53 8.92 4.42
N ARG A 147 15.50 9.64 5.52
CA ARG A 147 16.70 9.83 6.35
C ARG A 147 17.20 8.52 6.97
N LEU A 148 16.29 7.60 7.24
CA LEU A 148 16.62 6.30 7.83
C LEU A 148 16.98 5.25 6.80
N HIS A 149 16.48 5.39 5.57
CA HIS A 149 16.59 4.38 4.52
C HIS A 149 17.14 4.99 3.23
N PRO A 150 18.46 4.87 2.98
CA PRO A 150 19.09 5.44 1.78
C PRO A 150 18.53 4.92 0.45
N GLN A 151 17.95 3.71 0.44
CA GLN A 151 17.36 3.12 -0.76
C GLN A 151 15.98 3.68 -1.11
N LEU A 152 15.44 4.59 -0.30
CA LEU A 152 14.14 5.20 -0.53
C LEU A 152 14.30 6.49 -1.35
N PHE A 153 13.60 6.57 -2.48
CA PHE A 153 13.62 7.71 -3.38
C PHE A 153 12.24 8.33 -3.45
N LEU A 154 12.16 9.61 -3.11
CA LEU A 154 10.89 10.34 -3.08
C LEU A 154 10.80 11.30 -4.26
N GLU A 155 9.63 11.30 -4.90
CA GLU A 155 9.29 12.26 -5.93
C GLU A 155 8.05 13.05 -5.49
N ALA A 156 8.19 14.36 -5.33
CA ALA A 156 7.06 15.23 -5.04
C ALA A 156 6.31 15.53 -6.34
N VAL A 157 5.02 15.31 -6.35
CA VAL A 157 4.16 15.54 -7.52
C VAL A 157 3.07 16.54 -7.17
N GLU A 158 2.75 17.45 -8.10
CA GLU A 158 1.77 18.50 -7.86
C GLU A 158 0.34 18.01 -7.99
N SER A 159 0.13 17.00 -8.82
CA SER A 159 -1.19 16.42 -9.00
C SER A 159 -1.10 14.88 -8.97
N ALA A 160 -2.16 14.26 -8.49
CA ALA A 160 -2.24 12.82 -8.51
C ALA A 160 -2.29 12.31 -9.95
N PRO A 161 -1.71 11.12 -10.21
CA PRO A 161 -1.84 10.50 -11.54
C PRO A 161 -3.31 10.33 -11.91
N PRO A 162 -3.64 10.38 -13.21
CA PRO A 162 -5.02 10.15 -13.62
C PRO A 162 -5.53 8.79 -13.16
N LEU A 163 -6.82 8.75 -12.81
CA LEU A 163 -7.50 7.52 -12.42
C LEU A 163 -7.80 6.67 -13.65
N GLY A 164 -6.81 6.37 -14.42
CA GLY A 164 -7.00 5.65 -15.65
C GLY A 164 -6.07 4.49 -15.85
#